data_78fcfeaa87be4864e2e6513a3ace41af
#
_entry.id   78fcfeaa87be4864e2e6513a3ace41af
#
_cell.length_a   1.000
_cell.length_b   1.000
_cell.length_c   1.000
_cell.angle_alpha   90.00
_cell.angle_beta   90.00
_cell.angle_gamma   90.00
#
_symmetry.space_group_name_H-M   'P 1'
#
loop_
_entity.id
_entity.type
_entity.pdbx_description
1 polymer ?
#
loop_
_entity_poly.entity_id
_entity_poly.type
_entity_poly.pdbx_seq_one_letter_code
_entity_poly.pdbx_strand_id
1 'polypeptide(L)'
;MDGLSIIKIKKKEKISTVVYSTLVADLFHYGHLQLLKFANSQGDYHICGLLTDKAAKYYKSNLISNFKEREAIVLSLKKFMDEVVIQDEADPTANLKKIHEKFKGAQIILVHGDDWKTIPGSDFVKKIGGKVVKHPYYTGLSDFKIINALLKRYEGKFKTFEEFTKYFDLKDFTYFNPRKIEDTVFSSKADTLRYLRPLLKKSKIEKTFVFVVFDWKEEKDDIIKSIKEKFVPSKIVVRSSTISEDAVESSMAGCFHSELNVPSQDTKKIEAAVNKVIGSYNEKKSDYMINQILIQPHTQDVAISGVIFTRGIEDNSPYYVINYDDQTGSTDSVTKGLENKTIKILRFCDTNDYPEKLKKLVFAIKEIESIIPNISLDIEFAINKKDEIIIFQVRSIAVNSKLKNQHDERIKEKIQELKQQFEKMSERKSHLAGNDNCFGDMPDWNPAEIIGDNPNYLDSCLYDYVITDSAWHQARTSQGY
;
A
#
# COMPACT_ATOMS: atom_id res chain seq x y z
N MET A 1 6.96 -35.30 4.92
CA MET A 1 7.98 -35.18 5.97
C MET A 1 7.23 -34.87 7.24
N ASP A 2 7.25 -35.81 8.18
CA ASP A 2 6.54 -35.71 9.45
C ASP A 2 7.04 -34.52 10.24
N GLY A 3 6.10 -33.67 10.74
CA GLY A 3 6.40 -32.49 11.53
C GLY A 3 7.20 -32.84 12.77
N LEU A 4 8.52 -32.74 12.67
CA LEU A 4 9.48 -33.06 13.71
C LEU A 4 9.39 -32.00 14.84
N SER A 5 9.11 -32.49 16.06
CA SER A 5 9.35 -31.71 17.26
C SER A 5 10.86 -31.44 17.39
N ILE A 6 11.24 -30.19 17.44
CA ILE A 6 12.64 -29.76 17.30
C ILE A 6 13.43 -29.91 18.61
N ILE A 7 12.75 -30.06 19.76
CA ILE A 7 13.40 -30.21 21.09
C ILE A 7 12.59 -31.11 22.01
N LYS A 8 13.28 -32.09 22.65
CA LYS A 8 12.80 -32.81 23.83
C LYS A 8 13.70 -32.48 25.01
N ILE A 9 13.17 -31.87 26.08
CA ILE A 9 13.87 -31.66 27.33
C ILE A 9 12.99 -32.13 28.49
N LYS A 10 13.53 -33.08 29.30
CA LYS A 10 13.06 -33.65 30.57
C LYS A 10 11.71 -34.40 30.52
N LYS A 11 11.76 -35.72 30.74
CA LYS A 11 10.61 -36.53 31.19
C LYS A 11 10.18 -36.07 32.58
N LYS A 12 9.03 -35.38 32.67
CA LYS A 12 8.23 -35.37 33.91
C LYS A 12 7.46 -36.71 33.93
N GLU A 13 7.42 -37.37 35.08
CA GLU A 13 6.81 -38.73 35.23
C GLU A 13 5.29 -38.74 34.93
N LYS A 14 4.60 -37.59 35.04
CA LYS A 14 3.19 -37.44 34.65
C LYS A 14 2.91 -36.02 34.23
N ILE A 15 2.52 -35.83 32.98
CA ILE A 15 2.07 -34.53 32.42
C ILE A 15 0.54 -34.48 32.54
N SER A 16 0.04 -33.58 33.40
CA SER A 16 -1.41 -33.37 33.61
C SER A 16 -1.95 -32.14 32.90
N THR A 17 -1.06 -31.19 32.63
CA THR A 17 -1.42 -29.94 31.93
C THR A 17 -0.41 -29.64 30.83
N VAL A 18 -0.91 -29.40 29.62
CA VAL A 18 -0.12 -28.99 28.48
C VAL A 18 -0.53 -27.59 28.05
N VAL A 19 0.42 -26.70 28.02
CA VAL A 19 0.24 -25.29 27.61
C VAL A 19 0.64 -25.15 26.17
N TYR A 20 -0.17 -24.45 25.40
CA TYR A 20 0.15 -24.06 24.05
C TYR A 20 0.18 -22.52 23.93
N SER A 21 1.25 -21.97 23.39
CA SER A 21 1.33 -20.56 23.02
C SER A 21 1.71 -20.43 21.55
N THR A 22 1.22 -19.38 20.90
CA THR A 22 1.51 -19.08 19.48
C THR A 22 2.44 -17.89 19.40
N LEU A 23 3.44 -17.94 18.50
CA LEU A 23 4.43 -16.90 18.37
C LEU A 23 4.82 -16.67 16.89
N VAL A 24 4.80 -15.42 16.45
CA VAL A 24 5.42 -15.00 15.19
C VAL A 24 6.92 -14.82 15.39
N ALA A 25 7.33 -14.21 16.50
CA ALA A 25 8.72 -13.94 16.90
C ALA A 25 9.51 -13.02 15.95
N ASP A 26 8.81 -12.22 15.14
CA ASP A 26 9.45 -11.19 14.33
C ASP A 26 9.84 -10.00 15.22
N LEU A 27 11.07 -9.44 15.06
CA LEU A 27 11.63 -8.46 16.00
C LEU A 27 11.45 -8.87 17.45
N PHE A 28 11.95 -10.07 17.81
CA PHE A 28 11.77 -10.62 19.15
C PHE A 28 12.16 -9.63 20.24
N HIS A 29 11.23 -9.34 21.14
CA HIS A 29 11.39 -8.34 22.20
C HIS A 29 10.91 -8.84 23.57
N TYR A 30 11.04 -7.99 24.59
CA TYR A 30 10.71 -8.34 25.97
C TYR A 30 9.26 -8.81 26.18
N GLY A 31 8.30 -8.24 25.42
CA GLY A 31 6.89 -8.69 25.46
C GLY A 31 6.72 -10.15 25.05
N HIS A 32 7.40 -10.60 24.00
CA HIS A 32 7.42 -12.01 23.61
C HIS A 32 8.02 -12.90 24.70
N LEU A 33 9.11 -12.45 25.33
CA LEU A 33 9.74 -13.19 26.43
C LEU A 33 8.81 -13.32 27.63
N GLN A 34 8.06 -12.28 27.98
CA GLN A 34 7.10 -12.32 29.10
C GLN A 34 5.96 -13.30 28.81
N LEU A 35 5.44 -13.32 27.57
CA LEU A 35 4.43 -14.30 27.15
C LEU A 35 4.94 -15.73 27.33
N LEU A 36 6.16 -16.03 26.86
CA LEU A 36 6.75 -17.37 26.99
C LEU A 36 6.97 -17.77 28.47
N LYS A 37 7.47 -16.86 29.31
CA LYS A 37 7.61 -17.08 30.74
C LYS A 37 6.28 -17.37 31.43
N PHE A 38 5.27 -16.56 31.10
CA PHE A 38 3.92 -16.73 31.63
C PHE A 38 3.33 -18.06 31.17
N ALA A 39 3.39 -18.39 29.89
CA ALA A 39 2.89 -19.65 29.36
C ALA A 39 3.56 -20.84 30.07
N ASN A 40 4.89 -20.79 30.24
CA ASN A 40 5.62 -21.86 30.94
C ASN A 40 5.21 -22.04 32.42
N SER A 41 4.69 -20.99 33.06
CA SER A 41 4.20 -21.06 34.44
C SER A 41 2.78 -21.64 34.57
N GLN A 42 2.04 -21.80 33.47
CA GLN A 42 0.63 -22.21 33.51
C GLN A 42 0.42 -23.73 33.49
N GLY A 43 1.46 -24.53 33.30
CA GLY A 43 1.30 -25.99 33.24
C GLY A 43 2.60 -26.77 33.35
N ASP A 44 2.47 -28.09 33.19
CA ASP A 44 3.59 -29.03 33.34
C ASP A 44 4.47 -29.13 32.09
N TYR A 45 3.89 -28.88 30.90
CA TYR A 45 4.56 -28.99 29.62
C TYR A 45 4.14 -27.87 28.68
N HIS A 46 5.10 -27.05 28.27
CA HIS A 46 4.81 -25.90 27.41
C HIS A 46 5.31 -26.15 26.00
N ILE A 47 4.38 -26.06 25.04
CA ILE A 47 4.62 -26.15 23.60
C ILE A 47 4.42 -24.77 22.97
N CYS A 48 5.45 -24.30 22.27
CA CYS A 48 5.37 -23.05 21.51
C CYS A 48 5.16 -23.36 20.03
N GLY A 49 4.05 -22.91 19.46
CA GLY A 49 3.76 -22.92 18.03
C GLY A 49 4.43 -21.72 17.34
N LEU A 50 5.48 -21.97 16.57
CA LEU A 50 6.16 -20.95 15.78
C LEU A 50 5.57 -20.90 14.37
N LEU A 51 5.03 -19.75 14.01
CA LEU A 51 4.40 -19.56 12.70
C LEU A 51 5.43 -19.57 11.57
N THR A 52 5.13 -20.32 10.50
CA THR A 52 5.88 -20.20 9.23
C THR A 52 5.74 -18.80 8.63
N ASP A 53 6.59 -18.43 7.67
CA ASP A 53 6.48 -17.13 6.98
C ASP A 53 5.11 -16.98 6.30
N LYS A 54 4.56 -18.07 5.77
CA LYS A 54 3.21 -18.11 5.18
C LYS A 54 2.12 -17.80 6.21
N ALA A 55 2.15 -18.47 7.34
CA ALA A 55 1.16 -18.28 8.41
C ALA A 55 1.31 -16.91 9.09
N ALA A 56 2.55 -16.45 9.30
CA ALA A 56 2.84 -15.17 9.91
C ALA A 56 2.39 -13.98 9.06
N LYS A 57 2.39 -14.09 7.72
CA LYS A 57 1.88 -13.07 6.79
C LYS A 57 0.39 -12.78 6.97
N TYR A 58 -0.36 -13.67 7.57
CA TYR A 58 -1.75 -13.41 7.92
C TYR A 58 -1.88 -12.30 8.98
N TYR A 59 -0.90 -12.20 9.87
CA TYR A 59 -0.87 -11.22 10.98
C TYR A 59 0.03 -10.01 10.68
N LYS A 60 1.10 -10.23 9.90
CA LYS A 60 2.09 -9.21 9.58
C LYS A 60 2.37 -9.23 8.07
N SER A 61 2.08 -8.14 7.39
CA SER A 61 2.27 -8.02 5.94
C SER A 61 3.75 -8.17 5.53
N ASN A 62 4.67 -7.64 6.35
CA ASN A 62 6.11 -7.66 6.10
C ASN A 62 6.85 -8.20 7.31
N LEU A 63 7.44 -9.39 7.14
CA LEU A 63 8.34 -9.96 8.13
C LEU A 63 9.75 -9.43 7.91
N ILE A 64 10.40 -8.99 8.97
CA ILE A 64 11.79 -8.54 8.96
C ILE A 64 12.71 -9.75 9.02
N SER A 65 12.37 -10.74 9.86
CA SER A 65 13.14 -11.98 10.01
C SER A 65 12.44 -13.15 9.30
N ASN A 66 13.21 -13.95 8.54
CA ASN A 66 12.70 -15.16 7.94
C ASN A 66 12.47 -16.27 8.98
N PHE A 67 11.79 -17.37 8.60
CA PHE A 67 11.46 -18.45 9.52
C PHE A 67 12.67 -19.03 10.23
N LYS A 68 13.80 -19.26 9.53
CA LYS A 68 15.02 -19.84 10.13
C LYS A 68 15.64 -18.94 11.20
N GLU A 69 15.64 -17.64 10.97
CA GLU A 69 16.16 -16.66 11.95
C GLU A 69 15.26 -16.62 13.19
N ARG A 70 13.95 -16.59 13.01
CA ARG A 70 12.96 -16.62 14.08
C ARG A 70 13.02 -17.91 14.88
N GLU A 71 13.16 -19.04 14.17
CA GLU A 71 13.36 -20.37 14.75
C GLU A 71 14.63 -20.42 15.62
N ALA A 72 15.76 -19.94 15.13
CA ALA A 72 17.02 -19.92 15.87
C ALA A 72 16.90 -19.12 17.18
N ILE A 73 16.23 -17.96 17.16
CA ILE A 73 15.98 -17.14 18.35
C ILE A 73 15.10 -17.91 19.34
N VAL A 74 13.97 -18.46 18.89
CA VAL A 74 13.03 -19.16 19.78
C VAL A 74 13.68 -20.40 20.37
N LEU A 75 14.44 -21.16 19.58
CA LEU A 75 15.18 -22.33 20.07
C LEU A 75 16.26 -21.99 21.10
N SER A 76 16.80 -20.78 21.10
CA SER A 76 17.74 -20.34 22.13
C SER A 76 17.10 -20.13 23.51
N LEU A 77 15.75 -20.02 23.56
CA LEU A 77 14.96 -19.76 24.75
C LEU A 77 14.40 -21.03 25.43
N LYS A 78 15.06 -22.17 25.25
CA LYS A 78 14.67 -23.52 25.74
C LYS A 78 14.21 -23.58 27.21
N LYS A 79 14.72 -22.71 28.06
CA LYS A 79 14.34 -22.70 29.48
C LYS A 79 12.90 -22.27 29.77
N PHE A 80 12.20 -21.73 28.77
CA PHE A 80 10.83 -21.25 28.87
C PHE A 80 9.81 -22.08 28.07
N MET A 81 10.24 -23.18 27.47
CA MET A 81 9.37 -24.10 26.75
C MET A 81 9.98 -25.49 26.64
N ASP A 82 9.17 -26.52 26.65
CA ASP A 82 9.61 -27.91 26.54
C ASP A 82 9.70 -28.38 25.09
N GLU A 83 8.86 -27.81 24.19
CA GLU A 83 8.81 -28.18 22.78
C GLU A 83 8.48 -26.95 21.91
N VAL A 84 9.08 -26.89 20.73
CA VAL A 84 8.71 -25.94 19.67
C VAL A 84 8.16 -26.75 18.51
N VAL A 85 7.00 -26.36 18.02
CA VAL A 85 6.33 -26.98 16.85
C VAL A 85 6.11 -25.95 15.77
N ILE A 86 6.18 -26.40 14.51
CA ILE A 86 5.87 -25.54 13.36
C ILE A 86 4.37 -25.33 13.31
N GLN A 87 3.95 -24.08 13.11
CA GLN A 87 2.55 -23.70 12.88
C GLN A 87 2.39 -23.14 11.48
N ASP A 88 1.83 -23.93 10.57
CA ASP A 88 1.67 -23.60 9.14
C ASP A 88 0.42 -22.77 8.83
N GLU A 89 -0.50 -22.68 9.77
CA GLU A 89 -1.75 -21.91 9.65
C GLU A 89 -1.83 -20.82 10.72
N ALA A 90 -2.54 -19.74 10.40
CA ALA A 90 -2.79 -18.67 11.36
C ALA A 90 -3.57 -19.18 12.58
N ASP A 91 -4.56 -20.05 12.39
CA ASP A 91 -5.30 -20.70 13.46
C ASP A 91 -4.57 -21.97 13.94
N PRO A 92 -4.26 -22.11 15.24
CA PRO A 92 -3.50 -23.23 15.79
C PRO A 92 -4.31 -24.52 15.93
N THR A 93 -5.57 -24.59 15.54
CA THR A 93 -6.47 -25.73 15.77
C THR A 93 -5.89 -27.05 15.26
N ALA A 94 -5.18 -27.04 14.14
CA ALA A 94 -4.53 -28.26 13.62
C ALA A 94 -3.45 -28.81 14.58
N ASN A 95 -2.61 -27.93 15.11
CA ASN A 95 -1.60 -28.32 16.11
C ASN A 95 -2.24 -28.73 17.46
N LEU A 96 -3.26 -27.99 17.91
CA LEU A 96 -3.99 -28.31 19.14
C LEU A 96 -4.66 -29.68 19.09
N LYS A 97 -5.20 -30.12 17.95
CA LYS A 97 -5.73 -31.47 17.75
C LYS A 97 -4.64 -32.54 17.93
N LYS A 98 -3.50 -32.37 17.26
CA LYS A 98 -2.35 -33.29 17.37
C LYS A 98 -1.84 -33.37 18.80
N ILE A 99 -1.78 -32.24 19.52
CA ILE A 99 -1.35 -32.17 20.93
C ILE A 99 -2.35 -32.89 21.82
N HIS A 100 -3.65 -32.69 21.63
CA HIS A 100 -4.69 -33.38 22.39
C HIS A 100 -4.63 -34.91 22.22
N GLU A 101 -4.36 -35.38 21.00
CA GLU A 101 -4.16 -36.80 20.70
C GLU A 101 -2.87 -37.36 21.32
N LYS A 102 -1.77 -36.57 21.31
CA LYS A 102 -0.47 -36.96 21.87
C LYS A 102 -0.48 -37.03 23.40
N PHE A 103 -1.19 -36.13 24.05
CA PHE A 103 -1.26 -36.01 25.51
C PHE A 103 -2.64 -36.38 26.06
N LYS A 104 -3.11 -37.58 25.74
CA LYS A 104 -4.43 -38.07 26.15
C LYS A 104 -4.61 -37.96 27.69
N GLY A 105 -5.70 -37.30 28.09
CA GLY A 105 -6.03 -37.09 29.51
C GLY A 105 -5.38 -35.86 30.17
N ALA A 106 -4.48 -35.15 29.46
CA ALA A 106 -3.97 -33.88 29.96
C ALA A 106 -4.93 -32.73 29.62
N GLN A 107 -5.05 -31.77 30.51
CA GLN A 107 -5.76 -30.54 30.25
C GLN A 107 -4.96 -29.64 29.28
N ILE A 108 -5.57 -29.19 28.20
CA ILE A 108 -4.95 -28.23 27.28
C ILE A 108 -5.24 -26.82 27.75
N ILE A 109 -4.19 -25.99 27.87
CA ILE A 109 -4.27 -24.56 28.19
C ILE A 109 -3.72 -23.77 27.00
N LEU A 110 -4.56 -22.97 26.36
CA LEU A 110 -4.14 -22.05 25.31
C LEU A 110 -3.83 -20.69 25.92
N VAL A 111 -2.58 -20.21 25.78
CA VAL A 111 -2.14 -18.91 26.27
C VAL A 111 -1.96 -17.95 25.10
N HIS A 112 -2.54 -16.76 25.23
CA HIS A 112 -2.44 -15.69 24.24
C HIS A 112 -2.38 -14.31 24.94
N GLY A 113 -1.97 -13.26 24.18
CA GLY A 113 -2.10 -11.88 24.65
C GLY A 113 -3.57 -11.48 24.84
N ASP A 114 -3.83 -10.51 25.71
CA ASP A 114 -5.19 -10.01 26.01
C ASP A 114 -5.68 -8.96 25.00
N ASP A 115 -4.81 -8.54 24.09
CA ASP A 115 -5.08 -7.62 22.98
C ASP A 115 -6.05 -8.18 21.92
N TRP A 116 -6.39 -9.48 21.99
CA TRP A 116 -7.27 -10.16 21.05
C TRP A 116 -8.69 -10.38 21.61
N LYS A 117 -9.70 -9.95 20.84
CA LYS A 117 -11.12 -10.25 21.18
C LYS A 117 -11.44 -11.73 21.01
N THR A 118 -11.07 -12.30 19.87
CA THR A 118 -11.27 -13.72 19.55
C THR A 118 -9.91 -14.37 19.36
N ILE A 119 -9.56 -15.28 20.25
CA ILE A 119 -8.28 -16.01 20.19
C ILE A 119 -8.44 -17.17 19.22
N PRO A 120 -7.63 -17.28 18.15
CA PRO A 120 -7.63 -18.42 17.25
C PRO A 120 -7.39 -19.73 18.01
N GLY A 121 -8.14 -20.79 17.65
CA GLY A 121 -8.10 -22.09 18.35
C GLY A 121 -8.88 -22.17 19.66
N SER A 122 -9.41 -21.04 20.18
CA SER A 122 -10.14 -21.01 21.47
C SER A 122 -11.40 -21.91 21.46
N ASP A 123 -12.11 -22.00 20.35
CA ASP A 123 -13.32 -22.81 20.26
C ASP A 123 -13.03 -24.30 20.37
N PHE A 124 -11.94 -24.73 19.74
CA PHE A 124 -11.51 -26.13 19.88
C PHE A 124 -11.10 -26.44 21.32
N VAL A 125 -10.29 -25.57 21.95
CA VAL A 125 -9.85 -25.77 23.33
C VAL A 125 -11.03 -25.85 24.30
N LYS A 126 -12.01 -24.97 24.19
CA LYS A 126 -13.25 -25.01 24.98
C LYS A 126 -14.03 -26.29 24.75
N LYS A 127 -14.16 -26.74 23.50
CA LYS A 127 -14.89 -27.99 23.14
C LYS A 127 -14.31 -29.23 23.79
N ILE A 128 -12.99 -29.30 24.00
CA ILE A 128 -12.30 -30.42 24.67
C ILE A 128 -12.16 -30.26 26.19
N GLY A 129 -12.82 -29.26 26.80
CA GLY A 129 -12.73 -28.98 28.23
C GLY A 129 -11.43 -28.33 28.69
N GLY A 130 -10.66 -27.77 27.77
CA GLY A 130 -9.44 -27.03 28.05
C GLY A 130 -9.71 -25.61 28.53
N LYS A 131 -8.65 -24.86 28.80
CA LYS A 131 -8.70 -23.47 29.28
C LYS A 131 -8.04 -22.51 28.27
N VAL A 132 -8.58 -21.30 28.16
CA VAL A 132 -7.96 -20.19 27.44
C VAL A 132 -7.56 -19.13 28.45
N VAL A 133 -6.28 -18.81 28.52
CA VAL A 133 -5.70 -17.87 29.48
C VAL A 133 -5.09 -16.71 28.74
N LYS A 134 -5.46 -15.49 29.15
CA LYS A 134 -4.94 -14.26 28.58
C LYS A 134 -3.79 -13.72 29.45
N HIS A 135 -2.68 -13.35 28.78
CA HIS A 135 -1.58 -12.65 29.41
C HIS A 135 -1.71 -11.16 29.13
N PRO A 136 -1.59 -10.27 30.13
CA PRO A 136 -1.60 -8.83 29.92
C PRO A 136 -0.55 -8.41 28.88
N TYR A 137 -0.98 -7.61 27.91
CA TYR A 137 -0.08 -7.11 26.88
C TYR A 137 1.01 -6.23 27.50
N TYR A 138 2.27 -6.49 27.13
CA TYR A 138 3.37 -5.67 27.59
C TYR A 138 3.45 -4.36 26.81
N THR A 139 3.10 -3.24 27.46
CA THR A 139 3.04 -1.91 26.83
C THR A 139 4.40 -1.23 26.66
N GLY A 140 5.46 -1.70 27.33
CA GLY A 140 6.78 -1.05 27.33
C GLY A 140 7.52 -1.12 26.00
N LEU A 141 7.44 -2.25 25.28
CA LEU A 141 8.15 -2.48 24.03
C LEU A 141 7.32 -3.37 23.09
N SER A 142 7.22 -2.97 21.84
CA SER A 142 6.56 -3.73 20.76
C SER A 142 7.34 -3.55 19.46
N ASP A 143 7.08 -4.40 18.46
CA ASP A 143 7.67 -4.27 17.12
C ASP A 143 7.53 -2.82 16.61
N PHE A 144 6.33 -2.26 16.76
CA PHE A 144 6.02 -0.90 16.37
C PHE A 144 6.84 0.15 17.13
N LYS A 145 6.98 0.01 18.45
CA LYS A 145 7.81 0.92 19.26
C LYS A 145 9.28 0.84 18.87
N ILE A 146 9.78 -0.36 18.55
CA ILE A 146 11.14 -0.55 18.04
C ILE A 146 11.32 0.17 16.71
N ILE A 147 10.42 -0.08 15.75
CA ILE A 147 10.47 0.54 14.43
C ILE A 147 10.39 2.05 14.53
N ASN A 148 9.44 2.60 15.31
CA ASN A 148 9.32 4.04 15.49
C ASN A 148 10.53 4.68 16.19
N ALA A 149 11.10 4.00 17.18
CA ALA A 149 12.31 4.50 17.83
C ALA A 149 13.49 4.54 16.86
N LEU A 150 13.63 3.53 15.99
CA LEU A 150 14.64 3.51 14.94
C LEU A 150 14.39 4.63 13.92
N LEU A 151 13.16 4.79 13.42
CA LEU A 151 12.82 5.87 12.49
C LEU A 151 13.10 7.26 13.08
N LYS A 152 12.69 7.51 14.33
CA LYS A 152 12.98 8.77 15.03
C LYS A 152 14.48 9.02 15.21
N ARG A 153 15.26 7.96 15.53
CA ARG A 153 16.71 8.06 15.73
C ARG A 153 17.45 8.47 14.46
N TYR A 154 16.93 8.06 13.31
CA TYR A 154 17.54 8.29 11.99
C TYR A 154 16.80 9.35 11.17
N GLU A 155 15.72 9.95 11.70
CA GLU A 155 14.98 11.03 11.02
C GLU A 155 15.92 12.18 10.67
N GLY A 156 16.02 12.49 9.37
CA GLY A 156 16.87 13.57 8.85
C GLY A 156 18.37 13.27 8.73
N LYS A 157 18.85 12.08 9.13
CA LYS A 157 20.29 11.73 9.01
C LYS A 157 20.70 11.29 7.60
N PHE A 158 19.75 10.76 6.82
CA PHE A 158 20.02 10.25 5.48
C PHE A 158 19.13 10.99 4.48
N LYS A 159 19.74 11.46 3.40
CA LYS A 159 19.04 12.15 2.31
C LYS A 159 18.58 11.17 1.22
N THR A 160 19.21 9.99 1.14
CA THR A 160 18.90 8.95 0.16
C THR A 160 19.02 7.56 0.80
N PHE A 161 18.36 6.57 0.16
CA PHE A 161 18.49 5.16 0.54
C PHE A 161 19.95 4.68 0.37
N GLU A 162 20.66 5.19 -0.60
CA GLU A 162 22.08 4.87 -0.83
C GLU A 162 22.98 5.34 0.33
N GLU A 163 22.72 6.54 0.87
CA GLU A 163 23.41 7.03 2.09
C GLU A 163 23.12 6.15 3.30
N PHE A 164 21.85 5.69 3.44
CA PHE A 164 21.44 4.78 4.50
C PHE A 164 22.16 3.42 4.38
N THR A 165 22.16 2.79 3.21
CA THR A 165 22.81 1.50 2.97
C THR A 165 24.32 1.58 3.16
N LYS A 166 24.96 2.68 2.74
CA LYS A 166 26.38 2.92 2.92
C LYS A 166 26.77 3.13 4.37
N TYR A 167 25.95 3.83 5.16
CA TYR A 167 26.21 4.07 6.58
C TYR A 167 26.20 2.79 7.42
N PHE A 168 25.32 1.85 7.09
CA PHE A 168 25.20 0.57 7.79
C PHE A 168 26.09 -0.53 7.20
N ASP A 169 26.94 -0.19 6.22
CA ASP A 169 27.78 -1.15 5.47
C ASP A 169 26.99 -2.40 5.00
N LEU A 170 25.80 -2.15 4.46
CA LEU A 170 24.86 -3.19 4.06
C LEU A 170 25.28 -3.91 2.78
N LYS A 171 26.55 -3.85 2.40
CA LYS A 171 27.10 -4.55 1.23
C LYS A 171 26.92 -6.07 1.31
N ASP A 172 26.90 -6.62 2.52
CA ASP A 172 26.68 -8.04 2.77
C ASP A 172 25.20 -8.40 3.08
N PHE A 173 24.29 -7.44 3.01
CA PHE A 173 22.85 -7.70 3.08
C PHE A 173 22.34 -8.29 1.75
N THR A 174 22.97 -9.40 1.33
CA THR A 174 22.47 -10.26 0.23
C THR A 174 21.09 -10.86 0.54
N TYR A 175 20.57 -10.67 1.74
CA TYR A 175 19.21 -11.04 2.17
C TYR A 175 18.18 -9.93 2.04
N PHE A 176 18.58 -8.70 1.80
CA PHE A 176 17.65 -7.70 1.28
C PHE A 176 17.45 -8.04 -0.20
N ASN A 177 16.57 -9.01 -0.43
CA ASN A 177 16.13 -9.36 -1.77
C ASN A 177 15.47 -8.09 -2.32
N PRO A 178 16.09 -7.40 -3.31
CA PRO A 178 15.53 -6.18 -3.88
C PRO A 178 14.25 -6.46 -4.67
N ARG A 179 13.65 -7.65 -4.45
CA ARG A 179 12.42 -8.03 -5.16
C ARG A 179 11.29 -7.07 -4.91
N LYS A 180 11.38 -6.18 -3.90
CA LYS A 180 10.26 -5.27 -3.65
C LYS A 180 10.71 -4.03 -2.87
N ILE A 181 11.36 -3.08 -3.53
CA ILE A 181 11.28 -1.65 -3.16
C ILE A 181 9.80 -1.29 -2.88
N GLU A 182 8.87 -1.91 -3.61
CA GLU A 182 7.43 -1.87 -3.43
C GLU A 182 7.02 -2.12 -1.98
N ASP A 183 7.45 -3.21 -1.38
CA ASP A 183 7.05 -3.60 0.00
C ASP A 183 7.68 -2.71 1.08
N THR A 184 8.75 -1.98 0.75
CA THR A 184 9.45 -1.11 1.70
C THR A 184 8.88 0.31 1.67
N VAL A 185 8.44 0.78 0.50
CA VAL A 185 7.88 2.13 0.30
C VAL A 185 6.38 2.15 0.57
N PHE A 186 5.65 1.10 0.17
CA PHE A 186 4.19 1.01 0.29
C PHE A 186 3.75 0.13 1.47
N SER A 187 4.00 0.57 2.70
CA SER A 187 3.52 -0.14 3.88
C SER A 187 2.15 0.38 4.34
N SER A 188 2.01 1.69 4.46
CA SER A 188 0.77 2.38 4.76
C SER A 188 0.78 3.77 4.12
N LYS A 189 -0.38 4.41 3.96
CA LYS A 189 -0.50 5.79 3.46
C LYS A 189 0.42 6.76 4.21
N ALA A 190 0.41 6.70 5.53
CA ALA A 190 1.22 7.58 6.37
C ALA A 190 2.73 7.34 6.19
N ASP A 191 3.15 6.08 6.10
CA ASP A 191 4.56 5.73 5.98
C ASP A 191 5.10 6.07 4.59
N THR A 192 4.34 5.83 3.53
CA THR A 192 4.68 6.25 2.16
C THR A 192 4.88 7.77 2.08
N LEU A 193 3.95 8.54 2.64
CA LEU A 193 4.06 10.01 2.66
C LEU A 193 5.26 10.48 3.51
N ARG A 194 5.53 9.84 4.63
CA ARG A 194 6.69 10.14 5.48
C ARG A 194 8.00 9.89 4.76
N TYR A 195 8.10 8.78 4.03
CA TYR A 195 9.27 8.43 3.23
C TYR A 195 9.52 9.46 2.12
N LEU A 196 8.49 9.81 1.34
CA LEU A 196 8.61 10.71 0.20
C LEU A 196 8.86 12.18 0.59
N ARG A 197 8.30 12.62 1.71
CA ARG A 197 8.29 14.03 2.10
C ARG A 197 9.67 14.72 2.07
N PRO A 198 10.77 14.16 2.60
CA PRO A 198 12.09 14.79 2.56
C PRO A 198 12.76 14.74 1.18
N LEU A 199 12.27 13.91 0.26
CA LEU A 199 12.88 13.65 -1.04
C LEU A 199 12.30 14.54 -2.16
N LEU A 200 11.05 15.00 -2.00
CA LEU A 200 10.35 15.79 -3.01
C LEU A 200 10.82 17.24 -3.04
N LYS A 201 11.10 17.74 -4.25
CA LYS A 201 11.51 19.13 -4.52
C LYS A 201 10.52 19.87 -5.42
N LYS A 202 9.80 19.15 -6.28
CA LYS A 202 8.85 19.71 -7.26
C LYS A 202 7.40 19.69 -6.78
N SER A 203 7.15 18.94 -5.72
CA SER A 203 5.88 18.89 -5.01
C SER A 203 6.13 18.85 -3.51
N LYS A 204 5.08 19.03 -2.72
CA LYS A 204 5.17 18.96 -1.26
C LYS A 204 4.17 17.97 -0.69
N ILE A 205 4.57 17.38 0.42
CA ILE A 205 3.67 16.64 1.30
C ILE A 205 3.51 17.49 2.56
N GLU A 206 2.28 17.81 2.92
CA GLU A 206 1.97 18.61 4.08
C GLU A 206 2.44 17.93 5.39
N LYS A 207 2.55 18.73 6.44
CA LYS A 207 2.95 18.23 7.76
C LYS A 207 1.99 17.13 8.21
N THR A 208 2.54 16.00 8.63
CA THR A 208 1.77 14.84 9.10
C THR A 208 1.94 14.65 10.60
N PHE A 209 0.91 14.14 11.26
CA PHE A 209 0.98 13.57 12.60
C PHE A 209 0.29 12.22 12.58
N VAL A 210 0.96 11.20 13.06
CA VAL A 210 0.52 9.80 12.95
C VAL A 210 0.61 9.15 14.32
N PHE A 211 -0.42 8.41 14.67
CA PHE A 211 -0.48 7.55 15.86
C PHE A 211 -1.32 6.31 15.54
N VAL A 212 -1.22 5.27 16.36
CA VAL A 212 -2.02 4.05 16.18
C VAL A 212 -3.25 4.07 17.09
N VAL A 213 -4.23 3.24 16.77
CA VAL A 213 -5.46 3.10 17.59
C VAL A 213 -5.13 2.75 19.03
N PHE A 214 -4.10 1.94 19.25
CA PHE A 214 -3.63 1.59 20.61
C PHE A 214 -3.22 2.84 21.39
N ASP A 215 -2.36 3.70 20.82
CA ASP A 215 -1.90 4.93 21.47
C ASP A 215 -3.09 5.86 21.79
N TRP A 216 -4.09 5.95 20.89
CA TRP A 216 -5.31 6.72 21.12
C TRP A 216 -6.09 6.26 22.33
N LYS A 217 -6.12 4.95 22.60
CA LYS A 217 -6.83 4.41 23.75
C LYS A 217 -6.12 4.65 25.09
N GLU A 218 -4.78 4.64 25.04
CA GLU A 218 -3.95 4.77 26.25
C GLU A 218 -3.59 6.23 26.55
N GLU A 219 -3.33 7.05 25.51
CA GLU A 219 -2.73 8.39 25.65
C GLU A 219 -3.54 9.47 24.94
N LYS A 220 -4.88 9.35 24.92
CA LYS A 220 -5.78 10.22 24.14
C LYS A 220 -5.54 11.71 24.37
N ASP A 221 -5.42 12.12 25.63
CA ASP A 221 -5.30 13.54 26.00
C ASP A 221 -3.96 14.13 25.54
N ASP A 222 -2.87 13.37 25.60
CA ASP A 222 -1.55 13.77 25.11
C ASP A 222 -1.52 13.86 23.59
N ILE A 223 -2.22 12.95 22.90
CA ILE A 223 -2.38 12.99 21.45
C ILE A 223 -3.17 14.24 21.03
N ILE A 224 -4.30 14.54 21.68
CA ILE A 224 -5.08 15.74 21.40
C ILE A 224 -4.27 17.01 21.66
N LYS A 225 -3.51 17.06 22.74
CA LYS A 225 -2.58 18.15 23.02
C LYS A 225 -1.56 18.33 21.91
N SER A 226 -0.95 17.24 21.49
CA SER A 226 0.05 17.22 20.39
C SER A 226 -0.55 17.71 19.06
N ILE A 227 -1.81 17.33 18.75
CA ILE A 227 -2.53 17.81 17.57
C ILE A 227 -2.71 19.32 17.63
N LYS A 228 -3.18 19.85 18.77
CA LYS A 228 -3.39 21.29 18.97
C LYS A 228 -2.10 22.11 18.87
N GLU A 229 -1.02 21.61 19.44
CA GLU A 229 0.30 22.27 19.37
C GLU A 229 0.88 22.22 17.95
N LYS A 230 0.73 21.09 17.27
CA LYS A 230 1.32 20.88 15.95
C LYS A 230 0.56 21.59 14.84
N PHE A 231 -0.75 21.71 14.96
CA PHE A 231 -1.62 22.37 13.99
C PHE A 231 -2.26 23.61 14.62
N VAL A 232 -1.44 24.67 14.76
CA VAL A 232 -1.88 26.01 15.25
C VAL A 232 -3.12 26.46 14.46
N PRO A 233 -4.07 27.27 14.99
CA PRO A 233 -5.48 27.33 14.58
C PRO A 233 -5.71 27.15 13.08
N SER A 234 -6.08 25.94 12.69
CA SER A 234 -6.33 25.55 11.30
C SER A 234 -7.38 24.45 11.26
N LYS A 235 -7.84 24.14 10.07
CA LYS A 235 -8.63 22.93 9.84
C LYS A 235 -7.69 21.77 9.52
N ILE A 236 -8.02 20.60 10.02
CA ILE A 236 -7.26 19.37 9.77
C ILE A 236 -8.15 18.33 9.07
N VAL A 237 -7.50 17.35 8.50
CA VAL A 237 -8.09 16.12 7.96
C VAL A 237 -7.63 14.96 8.84
N VAL A 238 -8.58 14.11 9.22
CA VAL A 238 -8.34 12.85 9.93
C VAL A 238 -8.59 11.71 8.97
N ARG A 239 -7.57 10.94 8.63
CA ARG A 239 -7.63 9.88 7.61
C ARG A 239 -7.25 8.53 8.18
N SER A 240 -7.83 7.49 7.61
CA SER A 240 -7.33 6.13 7.77
C SER A 240 -5.96 5.95 7.14
N SER A 241 -5.17 5.06 7.71
CA SER A 241 -3.89 4.62 7.16
C SER A 241 -3.63 3.19 7.60
N THR A 242 -4.07 2.23 6.82
CA THR A 242 -3.88 0.81 7.10
C THR A 242 -2.94 0.18 6.09
N ILE A 243 -2.22 -0.84 6.51
CA ILE A 243 -1.33 -1.62 5.61
C ILE A 243 -2.17 -2.34 4.53
N SER A 244 -3.39 -2.75 4.87
CA SER A 244 -4.29 -3.45 3.95
C SER A 244 -4.96 -2.54 2.92
N GLU A 245 -4.95 -1.22 3.11
CA GLU A 245 -5.53 -0.24 2.18
C GLU A 245 -4.68 -0.07 0.93
N ASP A 246 -3.35 -0.12 1.09
CA ASP A 246 -2.37 0.15 0.04
C ASP A 246 -1.63 -1.13 -0.44
N ALA A 247 -2.13 -2.32 -0.07
CA ALA A 247 -1.53 -3.59 -0.49
C ALA A 247 -1.64 -3.81 -2.01
N VAL A 248 -0.54 -4.24 -2.63
CA VAL A 248 -0.37 -4.40 -4.09
C VAL A 248 -1.40 -5.37 -4.71
N GLU A 249 -1.92 -6.33 -3.95
CA GLU A 249 -2.80 -7.40 -4.46
C GLU A 249 -4.30 -7.11 -4.33
N SER A 250 -4.70 -6.08 -3.57
CA SER A 250 -6.13 -5.73 -3.41
C SER A 250 -6.29 -4.24 -3.12
N SER A 251 -6.70 -3.47 -4.13
CA SER A 251 -7.09 -2.07 -3.90
C SER A 251 -8.41 -2.02 -3.14
N MET A 252 -8.36 -1.68 -1.85
CA MET A 252 -9.54 -1.36 -1.03
C MET A 252 -9.80 0.15 -1.00
N ALA A 253 -9.60 0.83 -2.13
CA ALA A 253 -9.82 2.26 -2.27
C ALA A 253 -11.24 2.66 -1.87
N GLY A 254 -11.36 3.71 -1.07
CA GLY A 254 -12.65 4.23 -0.60
C GLY A 254 -13.34 3.38 0.48
N CYS A 255 -12.72 2.31 0.95
CA CYS A 255 -13.29 1.42 1.95
C CYS A 255 -13.23 1.96 3.38
N PHE A 256 -12.35 2.89 3.67
CA PHE A 256 -12.15 3.47 5.00
C PHE A 256 -12.52 4.94 5.04
N HIS A 257 -12.83 5.41 6.24
CA HIS A 257 -13.37 6.75 6.45
C HIS A 257 -12.30 7.83 6.56
N SER A 258 -12.63 9.04 6.06
CA SER A 258 -11.83 10.26 6.25
C SER A 258 -12.76 11.40 6.70
N GLU A 259 -12.36 12.15 7.73
CA GLU A 259 -13.08 13.34 8.20
C GLU A 259 -12.33 14.60 7.79
N LEU A 260 -13.01 15.46 7.03
CA LEU A 260 -12.46 16.71 6.52
C LEU A 260 -12.90 17.90 7.39
N ASN A 261 -12.19 19.02 7.27
CA ASN A 261 -12.59 20.29 7.90
C ASN A 261 -12.71 20.26 9.44
N VAL A 262 -12.00 19.39 10.14
CA VAL A 262 -12.02 19.28 11.61
C VAL A 262 -11.22 20.44 12.20
N PRO A 263 -11.80 21.30 13.07
CA PRO A 263 -11.05 22.38 13.73
C PRO A 263 -9.98 21.81 14.67
N SER A 264 -8.72 22.16 14.44
CA SER A 264 -7.58 21.62 15.20
C SER A 264 -7.55 21.98 16.69
N GLN A 265 -8.35 22.96 17.12
CA GLN A 265 -8.40 23.40 18.52
C GLN A 265 -9.64 22.88 19.28
N ASP A 266 -10.58 22.23 18.60
CA ASP A 266 -11.80 21.70 19.18
C ASP A 266 -11.62 20.23 19.59
N THR A 267 -11.41 20.00 20.89
CA THR A 267 -11.22 18.66 21.46
C THR A 267 -12.32 17.69 21.08
N LYS A 268 -13.60 18.11 21.20
CA LYS A 268 -14.75 17.23 20.94
C LYS A 268 -14.83 16.83 19.48
N LYS A 269 -14.55 17.74 18.55
CA LYS A 269 -14.57 17.46 17.12
C LYS A 269 -13.38 16.59 16.70
N ILE A 270 -12.20 16.80 17.28
CA ILE A 270 -11.04 15.91 17.05
C ILE A 270 -11.38 14.49 17.52
N GLU A 271 -11.90 14.35 18.75
CA GLU A 271 -12.26 13.05 19.32
C GLU A 271 -13.33 12.35 18.47
N ALA A 272 -14.38 13.05 18.08
CA ALA A 272 -15.43 12.49 17.23
C ALA A 272 -14.90 12.03 15.87
N ALA A 273 -14.04 12.82 15.23
CA ALA A 273 -13.44 12.49 13.95
C ALA A 273 -12.51 11.25 14.04
N VAL A 274 -11.65 11.20 15.05
CA VAL A 274 -10.75 10.04 15.27
C VAL A 274 -11.58 8.79 15.57
N ASN A 275 -12.56 8.86 16.46
CA ASN A 275 -13.41 7.70 16.79
C ASN A 275 -14.20 7.19 15.60
N LYS A 276 -14.64 8.07 14.69
CA LYS A 276 -15.33 7.68 13.45
C LYS A 276 -14.40 6.95 12.48
N VAL A 277 -13.15 7.39 12.34
CA VAL A 277 -12.13 6.68 11.57
C VAL A 277 -11.83 5.32 12.20
N ILE A 278 -11.65 5.24 13.51
CA ILE A 278 -11.43 3.98 14.23
C ILE A 278 -12.64 3.03 14.07
N GLY A 279 -13.87 3.55 14.08
CA GLY A 279 -15.07 2.78 13.83
C GLY A 279 -15.05 2.07 12.48
N SER A 280 -14.52 2.73 11.44
CA SER A 280 -14.39 2.13 10.11
C SER A 280 -13.42 0.93 10.06
N TYR A 281 -12.43 0.87 10.94
CA TYR A 281 -11.51 -0.27 11.04
C TYR A 281 -12.19 -1.50 11.63
N ASN A 282 -13.04 -1.31 12.66
CA ASN A 282 -13.72 -2.42 13.34
C ASN A 282 -14.67 -3.18 12.41
N GLU A 283 -15.33 -2.51 11.50
CA GLU A 283 -16.28 -3.09 10.58
C GLU A 283 -15.66 -4.10 9.61
N LYS A 284 -14.34 -4.04 9.41
CA LYS A 284 -13.61 -4.83 8.40
C LYS A 284 -12.74 -5.95 8.96
N LYS A 285 -12.92 -6.33 10.24
CA LYS A 285 -12.19 -7.46 10.90
C LYS A 285 -10.65 -7.39 10.80
N SER A 286 -10.05 -6.25 10.49
CA SER A 286 -8.60 -6.07 10.55
C SER A 286 -8.16 -5.94 12.01
N ASP A 287 -6.90 -6.26 12.28
CA ASP A 287 -6.30 -6.09 13.60
C ASP A 287 -6.14 -4.59 13.89
N TYR A 288 -7.25 -3.97 14.31
CA TYR A 288 -7.45 -2.54 14.27
C TYR A 288 -6.57 -1.74 15.22
N MET A 289 -6.00 -2.41 16.23
CA MET A 289 -5.19 -1.73 17.25
C MET A 289 -3.88 -1.17 16.72
N ILE A 290 -3.33 -1.77 15.68
CA ILE A 290 -2.08 -1.34 15.04
C ILE A 290 -2.31 -0.42 13.83
N ASN A 291 -3.58 -0.26 13.42
CA ASN A 291 -3.89 0.65 12.33
C ASN A 291 -3.58 2.09 12.72
N GLN A 292 -3.03 2.82 11.77
CA GLN A 292 -2.62 4.19 11.96
C GLN A 292 -3.77 5.16 11.67
N ILE A 293 -3.78 6.27 12.38
CA ILE A 293 -4.57 7.46 12.08
C ILE A 293 -3.61 8.54 11.60
N LEU A 294 -3.88 9.08 10.42
CA LEU A 294 -3.11 10.15 9.80
C LEU A 294 -3.83 11.49 9.95
N ILE A 295 -3.17 12.45 10.58
CA ILE A 295 -3.63 13.84 10.69
C ILE A 295 -2.78 14.71 9.77
N GLN A 296 -3.44 15.53 8.96
CA GLN A 296 -2.82 16.51 8.07
C GLN A 296 -3.58 17.85 8.12
N PRO A 297 -2.94 18.98 7.76
CA PRO A 297 -3.69 20.22 7.53
C PRO A 297 -4.71 20.00 6.40
N HIS A 298 -5.89 20.57 6.52
CA HIS A 298 -6.82 20.64 5.41
C HIS A 298 -6.29 21.66 4.40
N THR A 299 -6.02 21.19 3.18
CA THR A 299 -5.52 22.06 2.10
C THR A 299 -6.59 23.06 1.70
N GLN A 300 -6.22 24.33 1.75
CA GLN A 300 -7.10 25.45 1.37
C GLN A 300 -6.71 25.98 -0.01
N ASP A 301 -7.59 26.81 -0.59
CA ASP A 301 -7.36 27.46 -1.88
C ASP A 301 -7.01 26.48 -3.01
N VAL A 302 -7.66 25.32 -3.03
CA VAL A 302 -7.50 24.33 -4.09
C VAL A 302 -8.02 24.90 -5.40
N ALA A 303 -7.18 24.87 -6.43
CA ALA A 303 -7.55 25.24 -7.79
C ALA A 303 -7.87 24.01 -8.65
N ILE A 304 -7.10 22.93 -8.46
CA ILE A 304 -7.27 21.65 -9.14
C ILE A 304 -6.99 20.55 -8.12
N SER A 305 -7.80 19.51 -8.13
CA SER A 305 -7.52 18.29 -7.38
C SER A 305 -7.81 17.07 -8.24
N GLY A 306 -7.17 15.96 -7.94
CA GLY A 306 -7.39 14.77 -8.75
C GLY A 306 -6.53 13.58 -8.38
N VAL A 307 -6.61 12.61 -9.27
CA VAL A 307 -5.84 11.37 -9.23
C VAL A 307 -5.09 11.23 -10.55
N ILE A 308 -3.83 10.87 -10.48
CA ILE A 308 -3.02 10.55 -11.66
C ILE A 308 -2.52 9.12 -11.58
N PHE A 309 -2.82 8.36 -12.63
CA PHE A 309 -2.24 7.05 -12.86
C PHE A 309 -1.05 7.20 -13.79
N THR A 310 0.10 6.64 -13.42
CA THR A 310 1.30 6.76 -14.24
C THR A 310 1.31 5.84 -15.46
N ARG A 311 0.30 4.97 -15.57
CA ARG A 311 0.00 4.13 -16.75
C ARG A 311 -1.49 3.86 -16.85
N GLY A 312 -1.96 3.49 -18.04
CA GLY A 312 -3.32 2.97 -18.25
C GLY A 312 -3.57 1.77 -17.34
N ILE A 313 -4.71 1.78 -16.64
CA ILE A 313 -5.03 0.75 -15.62
C ILE A 313 -5.34 -0.59 -16.29
N GLU A 314 -6.09 -0.56 -17.39
CA GLU A 314 -6.60 -1.75 -18.07
C GLU A 314 -5.55 -2.41 -18.96
N ASP A 315 -4.83 -1.60 -19.74
CA ASP A 315 -3.97 -2.03 -20.85
C ASP A 315 -2.48 -1.78 -20.60
N ASN A 316 -2.12 -1.19 -19.46
CA ASN A 316 -0.76 -0.76 -19.14
C ASN A 316 -0.15 0.21 -20.20
N SER A 317 -1.00 0.92 -20.93
CA SER A 317 -0.56 1.87 -21.97
C SER A 317 0.33 2.99 -21.39
N PRO A 318 1.27 3.53 -22.17
CA PRO A 318 2.26 4.49 -21.69
C PRO A 318 1.70 5.91 -21.59
N TYR A 319 0.59 6.08 -20.88
CA TYR A 319 -0.02 7.37 -20.63
C TYR A 319 -0.06 7.70 -19.14
N TYR A 320 0.20 8.97 -18.81
CA TYR A 320 -0.30 9.56 -17.58
C TYR A 320 -1.80 9.80 -17.77
N VAL A 321 -2.63 9.14 -16.98
CA VAL A 321 -4.09 9.32 -16.99
C VAL A 321 -4.46 10.18 -15.79
N ILE A 322 -4.88 11.42 -16.05
CA ILE A 322 -5.18 12.42 -15.02
C ILE A 322 -6.69 12.62 -14.97
N ASN A 323 -7.30 12.18 -13.88
CA ASN A 323 -8.69 12.49 -13.56
C ASN A 323 -8.69 13.65 -12.57
N TYR A 324 -9.33 14.77 -12.92
CA TYR A 324 -9.24 15.97 -12.11
C TYR A 324 -10.54 16.77 -12.07
N ASP A 325 -10.66 17.58 -11.03
CA ASP A 325 -11.69 18.58 -10.81
C ASP A 325 -11.03 19.97 -10.68
N ASP A 326 -11.47 20.91 -11.51
CA ASP A 326 -11.02 22.30 -11.51
C ASP A 326 -12.15 23.30 -11.16
N GLN A 327 -13.29 22.80 -10.68
CA GLN A 327 -14.49 23.60 -10.47
C GLN A 327 -14.88 23.69 -8.99
N THR A 328 -14.92 22.56 -8.28
CA THR A 328 -15.51 22.51 -6.92
C THR A 328 -14.56 23.03 -5.83
N GLY A 329 -13.24 23.02 -6.06
CA GLY A 329 -12.24 23.33 -5.05
C GLY A 329 -12.17 22.30 -3.90
N SER A 330 -12.85 21.15 -4.06
CA SER A 330 -12.81 20.03 -3.12
C SER A 330 -11.61 19.13 -3.40
N THR A 331 -11.05 18.49 -2.38
CA THR A 331 -9.94 17.53 -2.54
C THR A 331 -10.42 16.09 -2.70
N ASP A 332 -11.73 15.84 -2.66
CA ASP A 332 -12.32 14.50 -2.67
C ASP A 332 -13.41 14.28 -3.72
N SER A 333 -13.69 15.28 -4.57
CA SER A 333 -14.71 15.22 -5.63
C SER A 333 -14.44 14.08 -6.61
N VAL A 334 -13.20 13.94 -7.06
CA VAL A 334 -12.78 12.89 -8.02
C VAL A 334 -12.83 11.51 -7.38
N THR A 335 -12.34 11.35 -6.15
CA THR A 335 -12.36 10.07 -5.44
C THR A 335 -13.76 9.62 -5.04
N LYS A 336 -14.72 10.55 -4.96
CA LYS A 336 -16.15 10.27 -4.75
C LYS A 336 -16.94 10.09 -6.04
N GLY A 337 -16.33 10.28 -7.21
CA GLY A 337 -16.97 10.12 -8.51
C GLY A 337 -18.04 11.17 -8.83
N LEU A 338 -17.98 12.36 -8.20
CA LEU A 338 -19.00 13.40 -8.35
C LEU A 338 -18.88 14.16 -9.67
N GLU A 339 -17.66 14.57 -10.06
CA GLU A 339 -17.30 15.18 -11.35
C GLU A 339 -15.83 14.90 -11.63
N ASN A 340 -15.50 14.56 -12.88
CA ASN A 340 -14.12 14.49 -13.28
C ASN A 340 -13.96 14.81 -14.77
N LYS A 341 -12.86 15.49 -15.09
CA LYS A 341 -12.32 15.60 -16.43
C LYS A 341 -11.16 14.65 -16.54
N THR A 342 -11.00 13.99 -17.67
CA THR A 342 -9.88 13.08 -17.92
C THR A 342 -8.98 13.64 -19.00
N ILE A 343 -7.66 13.67 -18.70
CA ILE A 343 -6.62 13.97 -19.68
C ILE A 343 -5.65 12.79 -19.72
N LYS A 344 -5.32 12.33 -20.92
CA LYS A 344 -4.27 11.34 -21.19
C LYS A 344 -3.05 12.03 -21.78
N ILE A 345 -1.91 11.94 -21.15
CA ILE A 345 -0.64 12.52 -21.60
C ILE A 345 0.33 11.39 -21.89
N LEU A 346 0.80 11.28 -23.12
CA LEU A 346 1.78 10.29 -23.50
C LEU A 346 3.10 10.51 -22.75
N ARG A 347 3.65 9.47 -22.13
CA ARG A 347 4.79 9.58 -21.20
C ARG A 347 6.06 10.14 -21.83
N PHE A 348 6.26 9.96 -23.11
CA PHE A 348 7.44 10.38 -23.87
C PHE A 348 7.15 11.49 -24.89
N CYS A 349 6.00 12.15 -24.82
CA CYS A 349 5.76 13.34 -25.63
C CYS A 349 6.46 14.57 -25.05
N ASP A 350 6.70 15.55 -25.89
CA ASP A 350 7.13 16.87 -25.45
C ASP A 350 5.98 17.54 -24.70
N THR A 351 6.27 18.01 -23.47
CA THR A 351 5.28 18.65 -22.62
C THR A 351 5.13 20.14 -22.90
N ASN A 352 5.85 20.71 -23.92
CA ASN A 352 5.86 22.15 -24.20
C ASN A 352 4.49 22.68 -24.62
N ASP A 353 3.65 21.84 -25.23
CA ASP A 353 2.34 22.23 -25.74
C ASP A 353 1.22 22.17 -24.68
N TYR A 354 1.53 21.71 -23.47
CA TYR A 354 0.55 21.62 -22.40
C TYR A 354 0.48 22.87 -21.54
N PRO A 355 -0.68 23.17 -20.91
CA PRO A 355 -0.79 24.25 -19.93
C PRO A 355 0.25 24.11 -18.81
N GLU A 356 0.79 25.24 -18.36
CA GLU A 356 1.92 25.27 -17.43
C GLU A 356 1.67 24.48 -16.12
N LYS A 357 0.44 24.48 -15.62
CA LYS A 357 0.06 23.71 -14.44
C LYS A 357 0.19 22.19 -14.66
N LEU A 358 -0.18 21.71 -15.84
CA LEU A 358 -0.05 20.28 -16.19
C LEU A 358 1.42 19.89 -16.40
N LYS A 359 2.23 20.77 -17.00
CA LYS A 359 3.68 20.55 -17.09
C LYS A 359 4.30 20.37 -15.72
N LYS A 360 4.03 21.29 -14.79
CA LYS A 360 4.54 21.23 -13.42
C LYS A 360 4.12 19.93 -12.73
N LEU A 361 2.85 19.54 -12.90
CA LEU A 361 2.32 18.28 -12.36
C LEU A 361 3.08 17.07 -12.92
N VAL A 362 3.22 16.94 -14.23
CA VAL A 362 3.94 15.84 -14.86
C VAL A 362 5.39 15.79 -14.40
N PHE A 363 6.08 16.93 -14.23
CA PHE A 363 7.44 16.96 -13.70
C PHE A 363 7.52 16.52 -12.24
N ALA A 364 6.53 16.86 -11.42
CA ALA A 364 6.46 16.39 -10.04
C ALA A 364 6.22 14.87 -9.96
N ILE A 365 5.37 14.34 -10.84
CA ILE A 365 5.12 12.90 -10.93
C ILE A 365 6.36 12.14 -11.42
N LYS A 366 7.06 12.65 -12.45
CA LYS A 366 8.34 12.07 -12.90
C LYS A 366 9.40 12.06 -11.81
N GLU A 367 9.42 13.06 -10.91
CA GLU A 367 10.29 13.04 -9.73
C GLU A 367 9.92 11.87 -8.80
N ILE A 368 8.64 11.67 -8.48
CA ILE A 368 8.18 10.54 -7.66
C ILE A 368 8.54 9.20 -8.30
N GLU A 369 8.34 9.05 -9.60
CA GLU A 369 8.73 7.84 -10.34
C GLU A 369 10.24 7.59 -10.33
N SER A 370 11.06 8.65 -10.30
CA SER A 370 12.52 8.49 -10.18
C SER A 370 12.96 8.00 -8.80
N ILE A 371 12.18 8.33 -7.77
CA ILE A 371 12.40 7.87 -6.39
C ILE A 371 11.88 6.43 -6.23
N ILE A 372 10.78 6.07 -6.92
CA ILE A 372 10.14 4.77 -6.88
C ILE A 372 10.15 4.16 -8.31
N PRO A 373 11.30 3.67 -8.78
CA PRO A 373 11.45 3.21 -10.15
C PRO A 373 10.72 1.88 -10.40
N ASN A 374 10.32 1.66 -11.66
CA ASN A 374 9.75 0.41 -12.17
C ASN A 374 8.36 0.00 -11.61
N ILE A 375 7.66 0.91 -10.97
CA ILE A 375 6.33 0.70 -10.42
C ILE A 375 5.35 1.66 -11.08
N SER A 376 4.16 1.17 -11.42
CA SER A 376 3.05 2.02 -11.85
C SER A 376 2.36 2.58 -10.61
N LEU A 377 2.12 3.89 -10.60
CA LEU A 377 1.65 4.61 -9.43
C LEU A 377 0.26 5.19 -9.65
N ASP A 378 -0.51 5.19 -8.57
CA ASP A 378 -1.74 5.92 -8.36
C ASP A 378 -1.44 7.03 -7.33
N ILE A 379 -1.61 8.29 -7.72
CA ILE A 379 -1.19 9.45 -6.92
C ILE A 379 -2.36 10.42 -6.77
N GLU A 380 -2.79 10.65 -5.53
CA GLU A 380 -3.75 11.71 -5.20
C GLU A 380 -3.01 13.04 -5.03
N PHE A 381 -3.48 14.08 -5.70
CA PHE A 381 -2.84 15.39 -5.67
C PHE A 381 -3.83 16.55 -5.59
N ALA A 382 -3.32 17.72 -5.21
CA ALA A 382 -3.96 19.00 -5.48
C ALA A 382 -2.94 20.02 -5.98
N ILE A 383 -3.44 21.00 -6.72
CA ILE A 383 -2.73 22.23 -7.07
C ILE A 383 -3.50 23.39 -6.43
N ASN A 384 -2.85 24.15 -5.57
CA ASN A 384 -3.48 25.30 -4.95
C ASN A 384 -3.41 26.55 -5.86
N LYS A 385 -4.06 27.64 -5.44
CA LYS A 385 -4.06 28.92 -6.20
C LYS A 385 -2.68 29.57 -6.34
N LYS A 386 -1.66 29.09 -5.59
CA LYS A 386 -0.26 29.51 -5.71
C LYS A 386 0.56 28.62 -6.63
N ASP A 387 -0.10 27.71 -7.36
CA ASP A 387 0.52 26.70 -8.24
C ASP A 387 1.47 25.72 -7.52
N GLU A 388 1.31 25.54 -6.20
CA GLU A 388 2.03 24.51 -5.46
C GLU A 388 1.31 23.17 -5.61
N ILE A 389 2.06 22.12 -5.91
CA ILE A 389 1.57 20.76 -6.04
C ILE A 389 1.68 20.07 -4.68
N ILE A 390 0.56 19.55 -4.20
CA ILE A 390 0.44 18.89 -2.91
C ILE A 390 0.06 17.44 -3.16
N ILE A 391 0.82 16.52 -2.58
CA ILE A 391 0.59 15.07 -2.70
C ILE A 391 -0.11 14.57 -1.43
N PHE A 392 -1.22 13.88 -1.61
CA PHE A 392 -2.03 13.33 -0.51
C PHE A 392 -1.87 11.83 -0.33
N GLN A 393 -1.57 11.11 -1.41
CA GLN A 393 -1.36 9.67 -1.40
C GLN A 393 -0.50 9.26 -2.59
N VAL A 394 0.32 8.25 -2.39
CA VAL A 394 1.05 7.54 -3.45
C VAL A 394 0.94 6.05 -3.15
N ARG A 395 0.44 5.27 -4.11
CA ARG A 395 0.34 3.82 -3.97
C ARG A 395 0.70 3.13 -5.29
N SER A 396 1.03 1.85 -5.21
CA SER A 396 1.26 1.04 -6.40
C SER A 396 -0.07 0.66 -7.07
N ILE A 397 -0.06 0.56 -8.40
CA ILE A 397 -1.16 -0.02 -9.15
C ILE A 397 -0.75 -1.43 -9.55
N ALA A 398 -1.62 -2.42 -9.27
CA ALA A 398 -1.44 -3.78 -9.79
C ALA A 398 -1.72 -3.80 -11.29
N VAL A 399 -0.71 -3.48 -12.10
CA VAL A 399 -0.79 -3.58 -13.56
C VAL A 399 -0.02 -4.82 -14.01
N ASN A 400 -0.51 -5.49 -15.04
CA ASN A 400 0.12 -6.70 -15.56
C ASN A 400 1.57 -6.42 -16.04
N SER A 401 2.54 -6.70 -15.16
CA SER A 401 3.94 -6.27 -15.30
C SER A 401 4.73 -6.93 -16.43
N LYS A 402 4.19 -7.99 -17.04
CA LYS A 402 4.88 -8.76 -18.09
C LYS A 402 5.02 -8.03 -19.43
N LEU A 403 4.32 -6.89 -19.61
CA LEU A 403 4.28 -6.16 -20.87
C LEU A 403 5.13 -4.86 -20.87
N LYS A 404 5.90 -4.58 -19.82
CA LYS A 404 6.37 -3.23 -19.48
C LYS A 404 7.36 -2.55 -20.44
N ASN A 405 8.23 -3.21 -21.13
CA ASN A 405 9.33 -2.50 -21.81
C ASN A 405 9.36 -2.63 -23.34
N GLN A 406 8.96 -3.75 -23.89
CA GLN A 406 9.05 -3.95 -25.35
C GLN A 406 8.00 -3.12 -26.12
N HIS A 407 6.83 -2.91 -25.52
CA HIS A 407 5.76 -2.12 -26.16
C HIS A 407 6.05 -0.61 -26.15
N ASP A 408 6.64 -0.07 -25.09
CA ASP A 408 6.91 1.37 -24.98
C ASP A 408 7.88 1.85 -26.06
N GLU A 409 8.98 1.14 -26.29
CA GLU A 409 9.95 1.50 -27.33
C GLU A 409 9.34 1.37 -28.73
N ARG A 410 8.55 0.32 -28.98
CA ARG A 410 7.86 0.15 -30.25
C ARG A 410 6.84 1.26 -30.52
N ILE A 411 6.08 1.68 -29.51
CA ILE A 411 5.13 2.80 -29.62
C ILE A 411 5.89 4.10 -29.91
N LYS A 412 6.99 4.33 -29.23
CA LYS A 412 7.84 5.50 -29.42
C LYS A 412 8.43 5.56 -30.84
N GLU A 413 8.96 4.44 -31.35
CA GLU A 413 9.44 4.33 -32.71
C GLU A 413 8.32 4.62 -33.73
N LYS A 414 7.12 4.03 -33.50
CA LYS A 414 5.99 4.24 -34.39
C LYS A 414 5.49 5.67 -34.41
N ILE A 415 5.48 6.35 -33.27
CA ILE A 415 5.13 7.78 -33.19
C ILE A 415 6.14 8.62 -33.97
N GLN A 416 7.44 8.30 -33.90
CA GLN A 416 8.46 9.00 -34.68
C GLN A 416 8.27 8.79 -36.19
N GLU A 417 7.98 7.57 -36.60
CA GLU A 417 7.63 7.28 -38.01
C GLU A 417 6.41 8.07 -38.48
N LEU A 418 5.34 8.05 -37.69
CA LEU A 418 4.11 8.81 -38.01
C LEU A 418 4.37 10.31 -38.07
N LYS A 419 5.21 10.86 -37.18
CA LYS A 419 5.59 12.27 -37.21
C LYS A 419 6.33 12.62 -38.51
N GLN A 420 7.29 11.77 -38.93
CA GLN A 420 7.99 11.97 -40.19
C GLN A 420 7.05 11.87 -41.40
N GLN A 421 6.11 10.92 -41.38
CA GLN A 421 5.10 10.79 -42.42
C GLN A 421 4.21 12.05 -42.47
N PHE A 422 3.76 12.55 -41.33
CA PHE A 422 2.98 13.77 -41.24
C PHE A 422 3.73 14.98 -41.79
N GLU A 423 4.99 15.18 -41.41
CA GLU A 423 5.85 16.25 -41.90
C GLU A 423 5.96 16.18 -43.44
N LYS A 424 6.23 14.97 -43.98
CA LYS A 424 6.29 14.75 -45.44
C LYS A 424 4.96 15.00 -46.16
N MET A 425 3.85 14.62 -45.55
CA MET A 425 2.50 14.86 -46.07
C MET A 425 2.13 16.34 -45.98
N SER A 426 2.66 17.09 -45.05
CA SER A 426 2.46 18.51 -44.84
C SER A 426 3.26 19.37 -45.85
N GLU A 427 4.25 18.80 -46.53
CA GLU A 427 5.00 19.52 -47.56
C GLU A 427 4.08 19.99 -48.72
N ARG A 428 4.26 21.24 -49.11
CA ARG A 428 3.50 21.84 -50.18
C ARG A 428 3.73 21.11 -51.52
N LYS A 429 2.67 20.68 -52.16
CA LYS A 429 2.72 20.06 -53.46
C LYS A 429 2.44 21.10 -54.55
N SER A 430 3.35 21.22 -55.52
CA SER A 430 3.31 22.26 -56.56
C SER A 430 2.08 22.25 -57.47
N HIS A 431 1.35 21.14 -57.49
CA HIS A 431 0.15 20.97 -58.33
C HIS A 431 -1.16 21.27 -57.59
N LEU A 432 -1.09 21.59 -56.28
CA LEU A 432 -2.25 21.94 -55.47
C LEU A 432 -2.39 23.46 -55.33
N ALA A 433 -3.61 23.95 -55.38
CA ALA A 433 -3.92 25.35 -55.10
C ALA A 433 -3.89 25.58 -53.57
N GLY A 434 -3.44 26.78 -53.16
CA GLY A 434 -3.35 27.13 -51.74
C GLY A 434 -1.92 27.19 -51.22
N ASN A 435 -1.75 27.74 -50.01
CA ASN A 435 -0.44 27.92 -49.38
C ASN A 435 -0.14 26.85 -48.35
N ASP A 436 -1.16 26.22 -47.78
CA ASP A 436 -1.05 25.26 -46.68
C ASP A 436 -1.80 23.98 -46.99
N ASN A 437 -1.32 22.85 -46.50
CA ASN A 437 -2.06 21.60 -46.53
C ASN A 437 -2.94 21.53 -45.25
N CYS A 438 -4.19 21.15 -45.43
CA CYS A 438 -5.10 20.90 -44.31
C CYS A 438 -5.31 19.42 -44.16
N PHE A 439 -5.22 18.97 -42.91
CA PHE A 439 -5.68 17.65 -42.46
C PHE A 439 -7.03 17.87 -41.79
N GLY A 440 -8.04 17.18 -42.22
CA GLY A 440 -9.40 17.32 -41.69
C GLY A 440 -10.06 15.98 -41.46
N ASP A 441 -11.03 15.98 -40.59
CA ASP A 441 -11.91 14.82 -40.39
C ASP A 441 -12.87 14.71 -41.58
N MET A 442 -13.24 13.49 -41.94
CA MET A 442 -14.27 13.19 -42.89
C MET A 442 -15.62 13.28 -42.20
N PRO A 443 -16.46 14.27 -42.47
CA PRO A 443 -17.68 14.50 -41.71
C PRO A 443 -18.75 13.43 -41.90
N ASP A 444 -18.64 12.64 -42.98
CA ASP A 444 -19.54 11.53 -43.31
C ASP A 444 -19.04 10.16 -42.87
N TRP A 445 -18.01 10.12 -42.04
CA TRP A 445 -17.40 8.89 -41.56
C TRP A 445 -17.14 8.93 -40.07
N ASN A 446 -17.82 8.05 -39.33
CA ASN A 446 -17.66 7.93 -37.89
C ASN A 446 -17.30 6.48 -37.50
N PRO A 447 -16.01 6.16 -37.31
CA PRO A 447 -15.60 4.82 -36.90
C PRO A 447 -16.27 4.34 -35.61
N ALA A 448 -16.58 5.25 -34.70
CA ALA A 448 -17.19 4.94 -33.40
C ALA A 448 -18.56 4.24 -33.53
N GLU A 449 -19.28 4.44 -34.63
CA GLU A 449 -20.55 3.75 -34.94
C GLU A 449 -20.35 2.24 -35.18
N ILE A 450 -19.13 1.84 -35.57
CA ILE A 450 -18.81 0.44 -35.89
C ILE A 450 -18.03 -0.22 -34.75
N ILE A 451 -17.02 0.46 -34.19
CA ILE A 451 -16.06 -0.12 -33.22
C ILE A 451 -16.15 0.52 -31.86
N GLY A 452 -17.07 1.48 -31.63
CA GLY A 452 -17.24 2.20 -30.38
C GLY A 452 -16.23 3.33 -30.15
N ASP A 453 -16.52 4.19 -29.19
CA ASP A 453 -15.70 5.38 -28.86
C ASP A 453 -14.35 5.05 -28.23
N ASN A 454 -14.21 3.85 -27.69
CA ASN A 454 -12.97 3.39 -27.04
C ASN A 454 -12.68 1.92 -27.41
N PRO A 455 -12.38 1.67 -28.71
CA PRO A 455 -12.20 0.32 -29.21
C PRO A 455 -10.96 -0.34 -28.59
N ASN A 456 -11.05 -1.65 -28.37
CA ASN A 456 -9.87 -2.41 -28.00
C ASN A 456 -8.90 -2.56 -29.18
N TYR A 457 -7.66 -3.00 -28.90
CA TYR A 457 -6.64 -3.10 -29.93
C TYR A 457 -7.02 -4.01 -31.10
N LEU A 458 -7.71 -5.12 -30.82
CA LEU A 458 -8.15 -6.05 -31.87
C LEU A 458 -9.20 -5.43 -32.77
N ASP A 459 -10.19 -4.73 -32.22
CA ASP A 459 -11.23 -4.05 -32.99
C ASP A 459 -10.62 -2.98 -33.88
N SER A 460 -9.68 -2.19 -33.36
CA SER A 460 -8.96 -1.17 -34.14
C SER A 460 -8.15 -1.79 -35.26
N CYS A 461 -7.40 -2.87 -35.03
CA CYS A 461 -6.61 -3.56 -36.04
C CYS A 461 -7.48 -4.20 -37.13
N LEU A 462 -8.60 -4.82 -36.77
CA LEU A 462 -9.52 -5.41 -37.73
C LEU A 462 -10.20 -4.33 -38.58
N TYR A 463 -10.60 -3.23 -37.96
CA TYR A 463 -11.18 -2.09 -38.65
C TYR A 463 -10.19 -1.51 -39.64
N ASP A 464 -8.95 -1.28 -39.24
CA ASP A 464 -7.89 -0.78 -40.11
C ASP A 464 -7.67 -1.73 -41.29
N TYR A 465 -7.49 -3.00 -41.05
CA TYR A 465 -7.22 -4.01 -42.08
C TYR A 465 -8.40 -4.22 -43.06
N VAL A 466 -9.62 -4.30 -42.53
CA VAL A 466 -10.81 -4.64 -43.34
C VAL A 466 -11.41 -3.42 -44.03
N ILE A 467 -11.35 -2.26 -43.38
CA ILE A 467 -12.08 -1.05 -43.86
C ILE A 467 -11.11 0.01 -44.37
N THR A 468 -10.15 0.48 -43.55
CA THR A 468 -9.40 1.71 -43.88
C THR A 468 -8.25 1.47 -44.83
N ASP A 469 -7.63 0.30 -44.86
CA ASP A 469 -6.43 0.02 -45.66
C ASP A 469 -6.74 0.10 -47.20
N SER A 470 -7.47 -0.87 -47.71
CA SER A 470 -7.69 -0.93 -49.16
C SER A 470 -9.16 -0.70 -49.59
N ALA A 471 -10.12 -1.24 -48.84
CA ALA A 471 -11.55 -1.22 -49.24
C ALA A 471 -12.09 0.22 -49.28
N TRP A 472 -11.74 1.03 -48.29
CA TRP A 472 -12.14 2.42 -48.23
C TRP A 472 -11.53 3.25 -49.36
N HIS A 473 -10.21 3.08 -49.60
CA HIS A 473 -9.53 3.76 -50.70
C HIS A 473 -10.16 3.43 -52.05
N GLN A 474 -10.45 2.16 -52.31
CA GLN A 474 -11.12 1.73 -53.54
C GLN A 474 -12.53 2.33 -53.70
N ALA A 475 -13.30 2.30 -52.60
CA ALA A 475 -14.65 2.86 -52.62
C ALA A 475 -14.64 4.37 -52.92
N ARG A 476 -13.74 5.13 -52.31
CA ARG A 476 -13.65 6.59 -52.52
C ARG A 476 -13.12 6.94 -53.91
N THR A 477 -12.10 6.25 -54.37
CA THR A 477 -11.55 6.45 -55.71
C THR A 477 -12.62 6.18 -56.78
N SER A 478 -13.49 5.18 -56.60
CA SER A 478 -14.60 4.89 -57.50
C SER A 478 -15.67 5.99 -57.50
N GLN A 479 -15.76 6.80 -56.46
CA GLN A 479 -16.66 7.94 -56.34
C GLN A 479 -16.02 9.27 -56.77
N GLY A 480 -14.76 9.28 -57.23
CA GLY A 480 -14.08 10.48 -57.69
C GLY A 480 -13.41 11.32 -56.60
N TYR A 481 -13.18 10.74 -55.45
CA TYR A 481 -12.43 11.36 -54.32
C TYR A 481 -10.97 10.98 -54.34
#